data_1b0a297dab3f20b9c06c310ef7b0e63a
#
_entry.id   1b0a297dab3f20b9c06c310ef7b0e63a
#
_cell.length_a   1.000
_cell.length_b   1.000
_cell.length_c   1.000
_cell.angle_alpha   90.00
_cell.angle_beta   90.00
_cell.angle_gamma   90.00
#
_symmetry.space_group_name_H-M   'P 1'
#
loop_
_entity.id
_entity.type
_entity.pdbx_description
1 polymer ?
#
loop_
_entity_poly.entity_id
_entity_poly.type
_entity_poly.pdbx_seq_one_letter_code
_entity_poly.pdbx_strand_id
1 'polypeptide(L)'
;PALIKDMDQWNDLVYAGALMPQSEFLGNGKPPEQLSDWKGMRVRAGGGIGDAMEKLGAIKTTTTATEVYTSMQRGAMDAASFPYTYAQAAYKIPEVSEWYTTNMSPGTSACPTAFNKTSYEKLPPQYKQLLEDLKPEVYNVQAQAYQDIDKVNLPKFAAELEGIVYTPEQLEEFRAIAAKPVWDEWVAANKDKFNGQELIDVILETAKQKQ
;
A
#
# COMPACT_ATOMS: atom_id res chain seq x y z
N PRO A 1 -3.65 -11.02 16.25
CA PRO A 1 -3.17 -11.84 17.37
C PRO A 1 -2.02 -12.79 16.98
N ALA A 2 -2.11 -13.52 15.85
CA ALA A 2 -1.05 -14.46 15.45
C ALA A 2 0.25 -13.75 15.05
N LEU A 3 0.17 -12.63 14.34
CA LEU A 3 1.34 -11.80 13.97
C LEU A 3 2.03 -11.15 15.17
N ILE A 4 1.28 -10.85 16.24
CA ILE A 4 1.85 -10.24 17.45
C ILE A 4 2.72 -11.23 18.22
N LYS A 5 2.39 -12.52 18.23
CA LYS A 5 3.20 -13.54 18.89
C LYS A 5 4.59 -13.72 18.27
N ASP A 6 4.69 -13.57 16.96
CA ASP A 6 5.98 -13.67 16.25
C ASP A 6 6.90 -12.47 16.52
N MET A 7 6.35 -11.34 16.91
CA MET A 7 7.15 -10.14 17.20
C MET A 7 7.87 -10.20 18.55
N ASP A 8 7.47 -11.06 19.45
CA ASP A 8 8.14 -11.25 20.75
C ASP A 8 9.63 -11.65 20.59
N GLN A 9 9.97 -12.35 19.51
CA GLN A 9 11.37 -12.73 19.18
C GLN A 9 12.28 -11.53 18.89
N TRP A 10 11.73 -10.38 18.48
CA TRP A 10 12.47 -9.18 18.09
C TRP A 10 12.71 -8.21 19.26
N ASN A 11 12.28 -8.54 20.48
CA ASN A 11 12.30 -7.64 21.64
C ASN A 11 11.59 -6.30 21.35
N ASP A 12 10.57 -6.32 20.50
CA ASP A 12 9.77 -5.16 20.13
C ASP A 12 8.33 -5.29 20.62
N LEU A 13 7.76 -4.15 20.99
CA LEU A 13 6.35 -4.01 21.33
C LEU A 13 5.66 -3.19 20.26
N VAL A 14 4.74 -3.79 19.51
CA VAL A 14 3.89 -3.03 18.59
C VAL A 14 2.89 -2.21 19.40
N TYR A 15 3.05 -0.90 19.34
CA TYR A 15 2.20 0.04 20.06
C TYR A 15 0.92 0.34 19.26
N ALA A 16 1.09 0.75 18.01
CA ALA A 16 0.01 1.10 17.12
C ALA A 16 0.36 0.68 15.69
N GLY A 17 -0.63 0.48 14.85
CA GLY A 17 -0.43 0.24 13.42
C GLY A 17 -1.38 1.11 12.64
N ALA A 18 -0.86 1.88 11.69
CA ALA A 18 -1.66 2.59 10.74
C ALA A 18 -1.70 1.81 9.44
N LEU A 19 -2.89 1.62 8.90
CA LEU A 19 -3.03 1.27 7.49
C LEU A 19 -2.86 2.54 6.68
N MET A 20 -1.93 2.50 5.73
CA MET A 20 -1.84 3.55 4.72
C MET A 20 -3.07 3.47 3.79
N PRO A 21 -3.44 4.56 3.11
CA PRO A 21 -4.39 4.49 2.01
C PRO A 21 -4.01 3.41 0.99
N GLN A 22 -4.97 2.92 0.24
CA GLN A 22 -4.71 2.03 -0.88
C GLN A 22 -3.70 2.67 -1.82
N SER A 23 -2.82 1.86 -2.38
CA SER A 23 -1.88 2.34 -3.38
C SER A 23 -2.56 2.49 -4.73
N GLU A 24 -2.13 3.51 -5.47
CA GLU A 24 -2.49 3.71 -6.87
C GLU A 24 -1.21 3.98 -7.67
N PHE A 25 -1.29 3.85 -8.98
CA PHE A 25 -0.17 4.09 -9.87
C PHE A 25 -0.24 5.46 -10.50
N LEU A 26 0.93 6.07 -10.71
CA LEU A 26 1.13 7.19 -11.61
C LEU A 26 2.17 6.79 -12.64
N GLY A 27 2.05 7.31 -13.86
CA GLY A 27 2.98 6.93 -14.91
C GLY A 27 2.98 7.86 -16.11
N ASN A 28 3.86 7.53 -17.06
CA ASN A 28 4.10 8.24 -18.29
C ASN A 28 3.79 7.39 -19.51
N GLY A 29 3.61 8.04 -20.66
CA GLY A 29 3.34 7.40 -21.93
C GLY A 29 1.91 6.90 -22.04
N LYS A 30 1.70 5.80 -22.76
CA LYS A 30 0.36 5.27 -23.00
C LYS A 30 -0.29 4.85 -21.67
N PRO A 31 -1.46 5.39 -21.31
CA PRO A 31 -2.20 4.96 -20.12
C PRO A 31 -2.68 3.51 -20.24
N PRO A 32 -2.59 2.69 -19.17
CA PRO A 32 -3.04 1.31 -19.17
C PRO A 32 -4.56 1.22 -18.93
N GLU A 33 -5.35 1.49 -19.96
CA GLU A 33 -6.82 1.44 -19.90
C GLU A 33 -7.36 0.00 -19.75
N GLN A 34 -6.57 -0.99 -20.17
CA GLN A 34 -6.87 -2.41 -20.04
C GLN A 34 -5.79 -3.11 -19.21
N LEU A 35 -6.15 -4.20 -18.53
CA LEU A 35 -5.17 -4.97 -17.75
C LEU A 35 -4.01 -5.50 -18.60
N SER A 36 -4.26 -5.80 -19.86
CA SER A 36 -3.26 -6.23 -20.83
C SER A 36 -2.22 -5.14 -21.19
N ASP A 37 -2.56 -3.88 -21.01
CA ASP A 37 -1.65 -2.76 -21.31
C ASP A 37 -0.47 -2.68 -20.33
N TRP A 38 -0.58 -3.28 -19.15
CA TRP A 38 0.52 -3.36 -18.19
C TRP A 38 1.68 -4.23 -18.68
N LYS A 39 1.45 -5.09 -19.68
CA LYS A 39 2.49 -6.00 -20.18
C LYS A 39 3.69 -5.23 -20.73
N GLY A 40 4.86 -5.52 -20.15
CA GLY A 40 6.13 -4.92 -20.54
C GLY A 40 6.40 -3.54 -19.94
N MET A 41 5.45 -2.91 -19.24
CA MET A 41 5.68 -1.68 -18.51
C MET A 41 6.65 -1.92 -17.35
N ARG A 42 7.62 -1.04 -17.19
CA ARG A 42 8.55 -1.03 -16.06
C ARG A 42 7.88 -0.34 -14.87
N VAL A 43 7.48 -1.13 -13.90
CA VAL A 43 6.65 -0.67 -12.78
C VAL A 43 7.41 -0.75 -11.46
N ARG A 44 7.54 0.37 -10.78
CA ARG A 44 8.02 0.40 -9.40
C ARG A 44 6.86 0.07 -8.46
N ALA A 45 6.94 -1.09 -7.83
CA ALA A 45 6.03 -1.50 -6.77
C ALA A 45 6.72 -2.48 -5.82
N GLY A 46 6.48 -2.34 -4.53
CA GLY A 46 7.06 -3.21 -3.52
C GLY A 46 6.17 -4.41 -3.19
N GLY A 47 6.78 -5.46 -2.62
CA GLY A 47 6.08 -6.62 -2.06
C GLY A 47 5.03 -7.22 -2.99
N GLY A 48 3.91 -7.63 -2.42
CA GLY A 48 2.82 -8.28 -3.15
C GLY A 48 2.17 -7.43 -4.25
N ILE A 49 2.22 -6.08 -4.16
CA ILE A 49 1.76 -5.22 -5.25
C ILE A 49 2.62 -5.45 -6.49
N GLY A 50 3.96 -5.47 -6.32
CA GLY A 50 4.88 -5.74 -7.42
C GLY A 50 4.69 -7.13 -8.01
N ASP A 51 4.49 -8.14 -7.16
CA ASP A 51 4.26 -9.52 -7.58
C ASP A 51 2.95 -9.65 -8.38
N ALA A 52 1.90 -8.93 -7.98
CA ALA A 52 0.64 -8.87 -8.73
C ALA A 52 0.82 -8.21 -10.11
N MET A 53 1.62 -7.15 -10.21
CA MET A 53 1.90 -6.51 -11.49
C MET A 53 2.72 -7.42 -12.43
N GLU A 54 3.63 -8.23 -11.90
CA GLU A 54 4.32 -9.27 -12.68
C GLU A 54 3.36 -10.32 -13.26
N LYS A 55 2.26 -10.67 -12.55
CA LYS A 55 1.21 -11.54 -13.10
C LYS A 55 0.49 -10.92 -14.28
N LEU A 56 0.41 -9.58 -14.36
CA LEU A 56 -0.09 -8.85 -15.54
C LEU A 56 0.96 -8.71 -16.65
N GLY A 57 2.18 -9.22 -16.43
CA GLY A 57 3.27 -9.14 -17.39
C GLY A 57 4.07 -7.84 -17.32
N ALA A 58 3.90 -7.02 -16.29
CA ALA A 58 4.75 -5.86 -16.05
C ALA A 58 6.16 -6.30 -15.59
N ILE A 59 7.13 -5.43 -15.79
CA ILE A 59 8.51 -5.61 -15.34
C ILE A 59 8.67 -4.89 -14.00
N LYS A 60 8.72 -5.65 -12.92
CA LYS A 60 8.88 -5.11 -11.57
C LYS A 60 10.24 -4.49 -11.37
N THR A 61 10.28 -3.29 -10.80
CA THR A 61 11.49 -2.60 -10.36
C THR A 61 11.43 -2.28 -8.88
N THR A 62 12.59 -2.24 -8.21
CA THR A 62 12.73 -2.05 -6.77
C THR A 62 13.50 -0.78 -6.42
N THR A 63 13.20 0.31 -7.10
CA THR A 63 13.80 1.63 -6.84
C THR A 63 13.31 2.20 -5.51
N THR A 64 14.19 2.82 -4.74
CA THR A 64 13.82 3.51 -3.49
C THR A 64 12.85 4.67 -3.77
N ALA A 65 11.98 5.00 -2.82
CA ALA A 65 10.97 6.04 -3.01
C ALA A 65 11.56 7.40 -3.41
N THR A 66 12.72 7.74 -2.86
CA THR A 66 13.44 9.01 -3.12
C THR A 66 14.05 9.10 -4.53
N GLU A 67 14.25 7.97 -5.20
CA GLU A 67 14.84 7.90 -6.55
C GLU A 67 13.79 7.80 -7.66
N VAL A 68 12.52 7.57 -7.31
CA VAL A 68 11.44 7.35 -8.28
C VAL A 68 11.26 8.57 -9.19
N TYR A 69 11.19 9.78 -8.62
CA TYR A 69 11.04 11.02 -9.38
C TYR A 69 12.07 11.10 -10.53
N THR A 70 13.34 10.98 -10.19
CA THR A 70 14.43 11.06 -11.18
C THR A 70 14.39 9.91 -12.19
N SER A 71 14.02 8.71 -11.74
CA SER A 71 13.92 7.54 -12.61
C SER A 71 12.79 7.65 -13.63
N MET A 72 11.63 8.17 -13.22
CA MET A 72 10.52 8.46 -14.12
C MET A 72 10.87 9.61 -15.10
N GLN A 73 11.44 10.70 -14.58
CA GLN A 73 11.86 11.85 -15.40
C GLN A 73 12.85 11.46 -16.51
N ARG A 74 13.73 10.48 -16.23
CA ARG A 74 14.71 9.97 -17.20
C ARG A 74 14.18 8.85 -18.09
N GLY A 75 12.92 8.46 -17.93
CA GLY A 75 12.31 7.33 -18.65
C GLY A 75 12.92 5.97 -18.30
N ALA A 76 13.50 5.82 -17.11
CA ALA A 76 14.01 4.53 -16.63
C ALA A 76 12.90 3.61 -16.10
N MET A 77 11.74 4.16 -15.75
CA MET A 77 10.52 3.43 -15.40
C MET A 77 9.30 4.15 -16.00
N ASP A 78 8.24 3.39 -16.20
CA ASP A 78 7.02 3.85 -16.86
C ASP A 78 5.93 4.21 -15.85
N ALA A 79 5.88 3.51 -14.71
CA ALA A 79 4.91 3.76 -13.64
C ALA A 79 5.47 3.45 -12.25
N ALA A 80 4.89 4.09 -11.24
CA ALA A 80 5.22 3.85 -9.85
C ALA A 80 3.98 3.78 -8.96
N SER A 81 3.95 2.81 -8.04
CA SER A 81 2.94 2.66 -7.02
C SER A 81 3.34 3.39 -5.75
N PHE A 82 2.40 4.16 -5.21
CA PHE A 82 2.51 4.83 -3.92
C PHE A 82 1.16 4.87 -3.21
N PRO A 83 1.13 4.98 -1.87
CA PRO A 83 -0.09 5.26 -1.14
C PRO A 83 -0.76 6.56 -1.63
N TYR A 84 -2.05 6.45 -1.91
CA TYR A 84 -2.87 7.48 -2.54
C TYR A 84 -3.37 8.47 -1.48
N THR A 85 -3.30 9.76 -1.60
CA THR A 85 -2.63 10.62 -2.58
C THR A 85 -1.36 11.26 -1.98
N TYR A 86 -1.24 11.13 -0.62
CA TYR A 86 -0.25 11.86 0.16
C TYR A 86 1.20 11.53 -0.23
N ALA A 87 1.51 10.25 -0.41
CA ALA A 87 2.88 9.85 -0.74
C ALA A 87 3.22 10.21 -2.18
N GLN A 88 2.25 10.11 -3.09
CA GLN A 88 2.40 10.53 -4.47
C GLN A 88 2.79 12.02 -4.56
N ALA A 89 2.07 12.87 -3.83
CA ALA A 89 2.34 14.31 -3.77
C ALA A 89 3.65 14.62 -3.02
N ALA A 90 3.92 13.95 -1.90
CA ALA A 90 5.12 14.18 -1.10
C ALA A 90 6.42 13.87 -1.86
N TYR A 91 6.41 12.85 -2.72
CA TYR A 91 7.54 12.52 -3.59
C TYR A 91 7.48 13.22 -4.96
N LYS A 92 6.54 14.16 -5.15
CA LYS A 92 6.38 14.96 -6.37
C LYS A 92 6.15 14.12 -7.64
N ILE A 93 5.64 12.92 -7.50
CA ILE A 93 5.44 12.02 -8.64
C ILE A 93 4.47 12.58 -9.69
N PRO A 94 3.40 13.32 -9.33
CA PRO A 94 2.54 13.97 -10.34
C PRO A 94 3.28 14.89 -11.30
N GLU A 95 4.34 15.59 -10.85
CA GLU A 95 5.11 16.51 -11.70
C GLU A 95 5.85 15.82 -12.87
N VAL A 96 6.01 14.50 -12.80
CA VAL A 96 6.70 13.66 -13.79
C VAL A 96 5.80 12.54 -14.31
N SER A 97 4.49 12.72 -14.25
CA SER A 97 3.48 11.77 -14.68
C SER A 97 2.49 12.41 -15.66
N GLU A 98 1.87 11.60 -16.50
CA GLU A 98 0.85 12.01 -17.47
C GLU A 98 -0.53 11.44 -17.12
N TRP A 99 -0.57 10.32 -16.36
CA TRP A 99 -1.78 9.63 -15.96
C TRP A 99 -1.66 9.04 -14.54
N TYR A 100 -2.81 8.70 -13.96
CA TYR A 100 -2.90 8.00 -12.67
C TYR A 100 -4.10 7.05 -12.63
N THR A 101 -3.98 5.93 -11.90
CA THR A 101 -5.12 5.05 -11.62
C THR A 101 -5.91 5.59 -10.42
N THR A 102 -7.23 5.41 -10.44
CA THR A 102 -8.13 6.00 -9.43
C THR A 102 -8.79 4.96 -8.54
N ASN A 103 -8.91 3.72 -9.01
CA ASN A 103 -9.67 2.67 -8.34
C ASN A 103 -9.09 1.26 -8.49
N MET A 104 -7.85 1.15 -8.95
CA MET A 104 -7.22 -0.16 -9.11
C MET A 104 -6.98 -0.82 -7.74
N SER A 105 -6.58 -0.02 -6.76
CA SER A 105 -6.39 -0.43 -5.36
C SER A 105 -5.64 -1.75 -5.20
N PRO A 106 -4.44 -1.90 -5.79
CA PRO A 106 -3.74 -3.19 -5.87
C PRO A 106 -3.26 -3.69 -4.51
N GLY A 107 -3.32 -2.85 -3.49
CA GLY A 107 -2.95 -3.19 -2.13
C GLY A 107 -2.60 -1.97 -1.29
N THR A 108 -2.32 -2.23 -0.03
CA THR A 108 -1.87 -1.22 0.94
C THR A 108 -0.71 -1.75 1.76
N SER A 109 -0.07 -0.86 2.50
CA SER A 109 0.98 -1.21 3.46
C SER A 109 0.56 -0.83 4.87
N ALA A 110 0.96 -1.63 5.85
CA ALA A 110 0.88 -1.24 7.24
C ALA A 110 2.14 -0.46 7.63
N CYS A 111 1.96 0.59 8.44
CA CYS A 111 3.05 1.34 9.04
C CYS A 111 2.96 1.18 10.56
N PRO A 112 3.55 0.11 11.13
CA PRO A 112 3.50 -0.11 12.57
C PRO A 112 4.40 0.88 13.31
N THR A 113 3.92 1.36 14.45
CA THR A 113 4.75 2.03 15.44
C THR A 113 5.17 1.01 16.49
N ALA A 114 6.46 0.82 16.67
CA ALA A 114 6.99 -0.13 17.62
C ALA A 114 7.93 0.54 18.62
N PHE A 115 7.88 0.06 19.86
CA PHE A 115 8.87 0.38 20.88
C PHE A 115 9.80 -0.80 21.08
N ASN A 116 11.07 -0.52 21.33
CA ASN A 116 11.93 -1.52 21.95
C ASN A 116 11.34 -1.91 23.31
N LYS A 117 11.08 -3.19 23.53
CA LYS A 117 10.39 -3.70 24.72
C LYS A 117 11.08 -3.31 26.01
N THR A 118 12.41 -3.45 26.06
CA THR A 118 13.20 -3.10 27.24
C THR A 118 13.13 -1.60 27.57
N SER A 119 13.07 -0.75 26.54
CA SER A 119 12.93 0.72 26.72
C SER A 119 11.52 1.07 27.19
N TYR A 120 10.49 0.42 26.63
CA TYR A 120 9.10 0.60 27.05
C TYR A 120 8.89 0.18 28.50
N GLU A 121 9.48 -0.95 28.93
CA GLU A 121 9.36 -1.45 30.29
C GLU A 121 9.95 -0.49 31.34
N LYS A 122 10.95 0.32 30.97
CA LYS A 122 11.56 1.34 31.83
C LYS A 122 10.72 2.62 31.96
N LEU A 123 9.69 2.80 31.14
CA LEU A 123 8.81 3.95 31.24
C LEU A 123 8.08 3.96 32.58
N PRO A 124 7.96 5.11 33.24
CA PRO A 124 7.11 5.29 34.41
C PRO A 124 5.65 4.89 34.08
N PRO A 125 4.88 4.32 35.04
CA PRO A 125 3.53 3.83 34.80
C PRO A 125 2.58 4.86 34.15
N GLN A 126 2.70 6.13 34.53
CA GLN A 126 1.86 7.20 33.99
C GLN A 126 2.08 7.42 32.49
N TYR A 127 3.30 7.22 31.96
CA TYR A 127 3.55 7.33 30.53
C TYR A 127 3.05 6.11 29.75
N LYS A 128 3.12 4.91 30.35
CA LYS A 128 2.51 3.71 29.73
C LYS A 128 1.01 3.89 29.62
N GLN A 129 0.36 4.39 30.67
CA GLN A 129 -1.09 4.64 30.64
C GLN A 129 -1.43 5.71 29.60
N LEU A 130 -0.69 6.83 29.55
CA LEU A 130 -0.90 7.87 28.55
C LEU A 130 -0.80 7.33 27.11
N LEU A 131 0.16 6.46 26.83
CA LEU A 131 0.29 5.84 25.52
C LEU A 131 -0.94 4.99 25.19
N GLU A 132 -1.45 4.20 26.15
CA GLU A 132 -2.68 3.40 25.91
C GLU A 132 -3.90 4.30 25.68
N ASP A 133 -4.06 5.37 26.45
CA ASP A 133 -5.18 6.31 26.35
C ASP A 133 -5.19 7.06 25.00
N LEU A 134 -4.01 7.32 24.43
CA LEU A 134 -3.86 8.04 23.16
C LEU A 134 -4.08 7.15 21.91
N LYS A 135 -4.06 5.83 22.03
CA LYS A 135 -4.20 4.94 20.85
C LYS A 135 -5.41 5.26 19.97
N PRO A 136 -6.64 5.41 20.50
CA PRO A 136 -7.81 5.73 19.68
C PRO A 136 -7.66 7.06 18.94
N GLU A 137 -7.08 8.07 19.61
CA GLU A 137 -6.87 9.40 19.03
C GLU A 137 -5.85 9.35 17.90
N VAL A 138 -4.73 8.62 18.06
CA VAL A 138 -3.71 8.43 17.02
C VAL A 138 -4.33 7.87 15.74
N TYR A 139 -5.20 6.85 15.83
CA TYR A 139 -5.88 6.30 14.67
C TYR A 139 -6.82 7.30 13.99
N ASN A 140 -7.60 8.03 14.79
CA ASN A 140 -8.56 9.00 14.26
C ASN A 140 -7.85 10.18 13.58
N VAL A 141 -6.83 10.74 14.21
CA VAL A 141 -6.03 11.85 13.65
C VAL A 141 -5.37 11.43 12.35
N GLN A 142 -4.82 10.22 12.29
CA GLN A 142 -4.16 9.74 11.09
C GLN A 142 -5.15 9.50 9.95
N ALA A 143 -6.30 8.87 10.21
CA ALA A 143 -7.34 8.69 9.21
C ALA A 143 -7.85 10.03 8.68
N GLN A 144 -8.07 11.00 9.57
CA GLN A 144 -8.50 12.34 9.20
C GLN A 144 -7.44 13.06 8.34
N ALA A 145 -6.16 12.94 8.69
CA ALA A 145 -5.09 13.57 7.94
C ALA A 145 -5.01 13.05 6.49
N TYR A 146 -5.22 11.75 6.26
CA TYR A 146 -5.30 11.20 4.91
C TYR A 146 -6.50 11.76 4.14
N GLN A 147 -7.68 11.79 4.76
CA GLN A 147 -8.87 12.34 4.12
C GLN A 147 -8.73 13.83 3.77
N ASP A 148 -8.08 14.61 4.62
CA ASP A 148 -7.90 16.03 4.40
C ASP A 148 -6.90 16.32 3.30
N ILE A 149 -5.81 15.55 3.21
CA ILE A 149 -4.85 15.71 2.12
C ILE A 149 -5.42 15.25 0.77
N ASP A 150 -6.31 14.26 0.74
CA ASP A 150 -6.99 13.82 -0.47
C ASP A 150 -7.89 14.92 -1.03
N LYS A 151 -8.60 15.66 -0.18
CA LYS A 151 -9.41 16.83 -0.61
C LYS A 151 -8.57 17.91 -1.31
N VAL A 152 -7.28 18.00 -0.98
CA VAL A 152 -6.35 18.95 -1.59
C VAL A 152 -5.72 18.39 -2.87
N ASN A 153 -5.34 17.12 -2.86
CA ASN A 153 -4.55 16.54 -3.94
C ASN A 153 -5.42 16.05 -5.11
N LEU A 154 -6.58 15.44 -4.85
CA LEU A 154 -7.42 14.88 -5.91
C LEU A 154 -7.86 15.90 -6.95
N PRO A 155 -8.31 17.13 -6.59
CA PRO A 155 -8.63 18.15 -7.59
C PRO A 155 -7.44 18.55 -8.46
N LYS A 156 -6.22 18.56 -7.89
CA LYS A 156 -5.00 18.88 -8.65
C LYS A 156 -4.67 17.76 -9.63
N PHE A 157 -4.71 16.49 -9.17
CA PHE A 157 -4.46 15.34 -10.06
C PHE A 157 -5.46 15.31 -11.20
N ALA A 158 -6.75 15.51 -10.92
CA ALA A 158 -7.78 15.54 -11.94
C ALA A 158 -7.65 16.70 -12.95
N ALA A 159 -7.01 17.81 -12.56
CA ALA A 159 -6.77 18.95 -13.44
C ALA A 159 -5.52 18.78 -14.32
N GLU A 160 -4.54 18.02 -13.87
CA GLU A 160 -3.21 17.95 -14.48
C GLU A 160 -2.92 16.60 -15.15
N LEU A 161 -3.59 15.52 -14.75
CA LEU A 161 -3.30 14.15 -15.17
C LEU A 161 -4.55 13.46 -15.71
N GLU A 162 -4.35 12.49 -16.60
CA GLU A 162 -5.41 11.61 -17.09
C GLU A 162 -5.75 10.56 -16.03
N GLY A 163 -7.00 10.57 -15.54
CA GLY A 163 -7.50 9.61 -14.56
C GLY A 163 -8.00 8.33 -15.20
N ILE A 164 -7.43 7.19 -14.86
CA ILE A 164 -7.83 5.87 -15.35
C ILE A 164 -8.76 5.22 -14.34
N VAL A 165 -9.95 4.82 -14.82
CA VAL A 165 -10.98 4.14 -14.02
C VAL A 165 -11.22 2.75 -14.61
N TYR A 166 -10.91 1.71 -13.85
CA TYR A 166 -11.23 0.33 -14.25
C TYR A 166 -12.66 -0.01 -13.95
N THR A 167 -13.28 -0.79 -14.85
CA THR A 167 -14.64 -1.30 -14.65
C THR A 167 -14.67 -2.36 -13.53
N PRO A 168 -15.84 -2.63 -12.93
CA PRO A 168 -15.97 -3.73 -11.96
C PRO A 168 -15.47 -5.07 -12.49
N GLU A 169 -15.72 -5.37 -13.79
CA GLU A 169 -15.29 -6.59 -14.45
C GLU A 169 -13.77 -6.68 -14.56
N GLN A 170 -13.10 -5.57 -14.92
CA GLN A 170 -11.63 -5.47 -14.96
C GLN A 170 -11.03 -5.65 -13.56
N LEU A 171 -11.64 -5.08 -12.53
CA LEU A 171 -11.17 -5.24 -11.15
C LEU A 171 -11.34 -6.67 -10.65
N GLU A 172 -12.43 -7.34 -11.04
CA GLU A 172 -12.63 -8.76 -10.71
C GLU A 172 -11.63 -9.65 -11.44
N GLU A 173 -11.38 -9.37 -12.72
CA GLU A 173 -10.32 -10.04 -13.49
C GLU A 173 -8.94 -9.83 -12.83
N PHE A 174 -8.60 -8.60 -12.44
CA PHE A 174 -7.35 -8.31 -11.71
C PHE A 174 -7.22 -9.16 -10.44
N ARG A 175 -8.29 -9.25 -9.64
CA ARG A 175 -8.29 -10.09 -8.44
C ARG A 175 -8.02 -11.55 -8.77
N ALA A 176 -8.66 -12.06 -9.81
CA ALA A 176 -8.56 -13.47 -10.18
C ALA A 176 -7.17 -13.84 -10.73
N ILE A 177 -6.60 -13.01 -11.62
CA ILE A 177 -5.37 -13.36 -12.34
C ILE A 177 -4.09 -12.86 -11.68
N ALA A 178 -4.18 -11.84 -10.81
CA ALA A 178 -3.03 -11.21 -10.20
C ALA A 178 -3.05 -11.28 -8.66
N ALA A 179 -4.09 -10.76 -8.00
CA ALA A 179 -4.08 -10.66 -6.54
C ALA A 179 -4.20 -12.03 -5.86
N LYS A 180 -5.17 -12.86 -6.25
CA LYS A 180 -5.37 -14.18 -5.63
C LYS A 180 -4.16 -15.11 -5.78
N PRO A 181 -3.51 -15.26 -6.93
CA PRO A 181 -2.29 -16.07 -7.04
C PRO A 181 -1.18 -15.61 -6.09
N VAL A 182 -0.99 -14.30 -5.90
CA VAL A 182 0.00 -13.77 -4.95
C VAL A 182 -0.36 -14.13 -3.50
N TRP A 183 -1.63 -14.07 -3.12
CA TRP A 183 -2.08 -14.49 -1.79
C TRP A 183 -1.85 -15.98 -1.57
N ASP A 184 -2.21 -16.83 -2.56
CA ASP A 184 -2.02 -18.28 -2.48
C ASP A 184 -0.52 -18.63 -2.36
N GLU A 185 0.36 -17.98 -3.12
CA GLU A 185 1.80 -18.14 -3.05
C GLU A 185 2.34 -17.70 -1.67
N TRP A 186 1.85 -16.57 -1.13
CA TRP A 186 2.25 -16.09 0.19
C TRP A 186 1.81 -17.05 1.32
N VAL A 187 0.59 -17.57 1.25
CA VAL A 187 0.07 -18.58 2.20
C VAL A 187 0.94 -19.84 2.15
N ALA A 188 1.24 -20.34 0.95
CA ALA A 188 2.08 -21.52 0.77
C ALA A 188 3.51 -21.32 1.31
N ALA A 189 4.11 -20.15 1.07
CA ALA A 189 5.46 -19.83 1.54
C ALA A 189 5.59 -19.69 3.05
N ASN A 190 4.49 -19.44 3.77
CA ASN A 190 4.50 -19.21 5.21
C ASN A 190 3.78 -20.30 6.02
N LYS A 191 3.32 -21.39 5.38
CA LYS A 191 2.52 -22.46 6.02
C LYS A 191 3.15 -23.07 7.28
N ASP A 192 4.50 -23.12 7.33
CA ASP A 192 5.25 -23.70 8.43
C ASP A 192 5.48 -22.70 9.60
N LYS A 193 5.12 -21.42 9.40
CA LYS A 193 5.29 -20.35 10.39
C LYS A 193 3.99 -20.00 11.10
N PHE A 194 2.90 -19.89 10.36
CA PHE A 194 1.57 -19.51 10.85
C PHE A 194 0.46 -19.87 9.85
N ASN A 195 -0.80 -19.80 10.30
CA ASN A 195 -1.96 -20.02 9.43
C ASN A 195 -2.23 -18.76 8.57
N GLY A 196 -1.54 -18.66 7.41
CA GLY A 196 -1.69 -17.54 6.48
C GLY A 196 -3.10 -17.43 5.88
N GLN A 197 -3.79 -18.55 5.65
CA GLN A 197 -5.14 -18.54 5.11
C GLN A 197 -6.12 -17.86 6.05
N GLU A 198 -6.08 -18.18 7.34
CA GLU A 198 -6.92 -17.53 8.36
C GLU A 198 -6.75 -16.00 8.36
N LEU A 199 -5.52 -15.51 8.16
CA LEU A 199 -5.24 -14.07 8.09
C LEU A 199 -5.87 -13.43 6.85
N ILE A 200 -5.77 -14.07 5.70
CA ILE A 200 -6.42 -13.59 4.46
C ILE A 200 -7.94 -13.58 4.64
N ASP A 201 -8.52 -14.64 5.17
CA ASP A 201 -9.96 -14.75 5.37
C ASP A 201 -10.49 -13.64 6.29
N VAL A 202 -9.80 -13.37 7.42
CA VAL A 202 -10.15 -12.27 8.34
C VAL A 202 -10.12 -10.91 7.63
N ILE A 203 -9.10 -10.66 6.79
CA ILE A 203 -9.01 -9.40 6.03
C ILE A 203 -10.19 -9.26 5.07
N LEU A 204 -10.47 -10.30 4.29
CA LEU A 204 -11.56 -10.30 3.30
C LEU A 204 -12.94 -10.17 3.93
N GLU A 205 -13.18 -10.85 5.06
CA GLU A 205 -14.45 -10.75 5.80
C GLU A 205 -14.63 -9.34 6.39
N THR A 206 -13.57 -8.78 6.96
CA THR A 206 -13.61 -7.41 7.52
C THR A 206 -13.89 -6.36 6.42
N ALA A 207 -13.33 -6.55 5.25
CA ALA A 207 -13.57 -5.66 4.11
C ALA A 207 -15.04 -5.70 3.64
N LYS A 208 -15.70 -6.86 3.67
CA LYS A 208 -17.12 -7.00 3.31
C LYS A 208 -18.07 -6.30 4.29
N GLN A 209 -17.70 -6.21 5.57
CA GLN A 209 -18.56 -5.59 6.60
C GLN A 209 -18.61 -4.07 6.51
N LYS A 210 -17.73 -3.44 5.74
CA LYS A 210 -17.62 -1.97 5.61
C LYS A 210 -18.08 -1.44 4.25
N GLN A 211 -18.61 -2.28 3.40
CA GLN A 211 -19.28 -1.92 2.16
C GLN A 211 -20.79 -1.77 2.39
#